data_50c821169123fde41ef04d0ec08db63a
#
_entry.id   50c821169123fde41ef04d0ec08db63a
#
_cell.length_a   1.000
_cell.length_b   1.000
_cell.length_c   1.000
_cell.angle_alpha   90.00
_cell.angle_beta   90.00
_cell.angle_gamma   90.00
#
_symmetry.space_group_name_H-M   'P 1'
#
loop_
_entity.id
_entity.type
_entity.pdbx_description
1 polymer ?
#
loop_
_entity_poly.entity_id
_entity_poly.type
_entity_poly.pdbx_seq_one_letter_code
_entity_poly.pdbx_strand_id
1 'polypeptide(L)'
;MKKTIVVLAALALMMGSAYAAEWNFYGSARIATFWDDTDIISGDDGNTQYSEYLQVNSRIGANVKVSEELTGRFEYGASGGNANIRLLYGQWDFGAGKLTVGQDYAPMSWLWSNQVYGHDGDLLAQGALYSHRAAQLRLDFDGFKIAFLNPDTTVNNNGVGYAGDDQVIIPAIEVGYTLDLDMVVLDFGAGYSTFETTVGSDEEDVHSYVLALGAQFNTAGFFMKGDVYYGQNAGNLIWISVDGDTAINDGFAEVSGGKLIDNECIGLMLVAGYKINDTFTVEAGYGYNQTDLDDNDEDEDESATYYINTTINLAPGVFVVPEIGFLDGSEDGDTEIFYYGMKWQINF
;
A
#
# COMPACT_ATOMS: atom_id res chain seq x y z
N MET A 1 30.56 3.63 49.04
CA MET A 1 31.42 3.26 47.92
C MET A 1 30.72 2.46 46.83
N LYS A 2 30.01 1.34 47.08
CA LYS A 2 29.34 0.56 45.99
C LYS A 2 28.25 1.33 45.24
N LYS A 3 27.47 2.21 45.91
CA LYS A 3 26.42 3.02 45.24
C LYS A 3 27.00 4.15 44.40
N THR A 4 28.13 4.70 44.74
CA THR A 4 28.82 5.76 43.99
C THR A 4 29.46 5.22 42.71
N ILE A 5 29.93 3.97 42.71
CA ILE A 5 30.50 3.30 41.51
C ILE A 5 29.41 2.98 40.49
N VAL A 6 28.22 2.57 40.96
CA VAL A 6 27.06 2.31 40.06
C VAL A 6 26.57 3.59 39.38
N VAL A 7 26.53 4.71 40.09
CA VAL A 7 26.13 6.02 39.53
C VAL A 7 27.19 6.52 38.52
N LEU A 8 28.47 6.35 38.82
CA LEU A 8 29.56 6.71 37.90
C LEU A 8 29.59 5.81 36.67
N ALA A 9 29.31 4.51 36.80
CA ALA A 9 29.18 3.60 35.69
C ALA A 9 27.95 3.92 34.79
N ALA A 10 26.82 4.28 35.42
CA ALA A 10 25.63 4.73 34.69
C ALA A 10 25.86 6.08 33.96
N LEU A 11 26.58 7.03 34.61
CA LEU A 11 26.99 8.28 33.97
C LEU A 11 28.04 8.06 32.86
N ALA A 12 28.95 7.12 33.01
CA ALA A 12 29.93 6.76 31.96
C ALA A 12 29.27 6.09 30.78
N LEU A 13 28.21 5.28 30.98
CA LEU A 13 27.39 4.72 29.91
C LEU A 13 26.54 5.80 29.21
N MET A 14 26.18 6.89 29.90
CA MET A 14 25.51 8.05 29.32
C MET A 14 26.49 9.02 28.61
N MET A 15 27.79 8.94 28.87
CA MET A 15 28.84 9.70 28.19
C MET A 15 29.44 8.95 27.00
N GLY A 16 28.92 7.78 26.67
CA GLY A 16 29.20 7.13 25.39
C GLY A 16 28.75 8.06 24.27
N SER A 17 29.71 8.78 23.67
CA SER A 17 29.64 9.65 22.50
C SER A 17 28.21 10.07 22.15
N ALA A 18 27.79 11.25 22.58
CA ALA A 18 26.73 11.98 21.92
C ALA A 18 27.24 12.31 20.49
N TYR A 19 27.20 11.33 19.59
CA TYR A 19 27.13 11.64 18.18
C TYR A 19 25.84 12.42 18.05
N ALA A 20 25.94 13.71 17.73
CA ALA A 20 24.78 14.49 17.39
C ALA A 20 24.17 13.81 16.17
N ALA A 21 23.02 13.14 16.34
CA ALA A 21 22.34 12.50 15.23
C ALA A 21 22.08 13.54 14.14
N GLU A 22 22.41 13.21 12.91
CA GLU A 22 22.05 14.04 11.77
C GLU A 22 20.55 13.89 11.49
N TRP A 23 19.86 15.03 11.51
CA TRP A 23 18.43 15.10 11.20
C TRP A 23 18.23 15.79 9.87
N ASN A 24 17.58 15.11 8.93
CA ASN A 24 17.19 15.69 7.66
C ASN A 24 15.66 15.73 7.60
N PHE A 25 15.10 16.91 7.92
CA PHE A 25 13.65 17.14 7.88
C PHE A 25 13.18 17.34 6.45
N TYR A 26 11.95 16.88 6.19
CA TYR A 26 11.28 17.07 4.90
C TYR A 26 9.77 17.16 5.12
N GLY A 27 9.08 17.72 4.13
CA GLY A 27 7.63 17.76 4.10
C GLY A 27 7.08 17.89 2.69
N SER A 28 5.79 17.60 2.53
CA SER A 28 5.04 17.92 1.33
C SER A 28 3.60 18.29 1.67
N ALA A 29 3.16 19.45 1.21
CA ALA A 29 1.77 19.86 1.23
C ALA A 29 1.15 19.52 -0.12
N ARG A 30 -0.01 18.83 -0.11
CA ARG A 30 -0.70 18.34 -1.31
C ARG A 30 -2.18 18.69 -1.24
N ILE A 31 -2.67 19.41 -2.25
CA ILE A 31 -4.10 19.68 -2.43
C ILE A 31 -4.56 18.99 -3.70
N ALA A 32 -5.68 18.30 -3.61
CA ALA A 32 -6.42 17.77 -4.74
C ALA A 32 -7.55 18.73 -5.10
N THR A 33 -7.76 18.97 -6.40
CA THR A 33 -8.90 19.69 -6.96
C THR A 33 -9.46 18.87 -8.10
N PHE A 34 -10.60 18.21 -7.87
CA PHE A 34 -11.19 17.29 -8.84
C PHE A 34 -12.67 17.60 -9.08
N TRP A 35 -13.12 17.22 -10.25
CA TRP A 35 -14.50 17.04 -10.61
C TRP A 35 -14.70 15.56 -10.89
N ASP A 36 -15.65 14.95 -10.23
CA ASP A 36 -16.06 13.56 -10.42
C ASP A 36 -17.53 13.50 -10.80
N ASP A 37 -17.84 12.63 -11.71
CA ASP A 37 -19.17 12.25 -12.14
C ASP A 37 -19.35 10.78 -11.76
N THR A 38 -20.22 10.53 -10.80
CA THR A 38 -20.48 9.18 -10.30
C THR A 38 -21.85 8.75 -10.80
N ASP A 39 -21.87 7.82 -11.75
CA ASP A 39 -23.07 7.13 -12.17
C ASP A 39 -23.32 5.96 -11.21
N ILE A 40 -24.22 6.16 -10.26
CA ILE A 40 -24.79 5.06 -9.50
C ILE A 40 -25.97 4.55 -10.34
N ILE A 41 -25.92 3.32 -10.84
CA ILE A 41 -26.93 2.75 -11.72
C ILE A 41 -28.24 2.51 -10.96
N SER A 42 -28.87 3.57 -10.55
CA SER A 42 -30.28 3.58 -10.11
C SER A 42 -31.13 4.57 -10.91
N GLY A 43 -30.66 4.99 -12.09
CA GLY A 43 -31.45 5.81 -13.02
C GLY A 43 -31.49 7.29 -12.63
N ASP A 44 -30.54 7.77 -11.88
CA ASP A 44 -30.33 9.19 -11.65
C ASP A 44 -29.22 9.67 -12.61
N ASP A 45 -29.47 10.73 -13.37
CA ASP A 45 -28.44 11.36 -14.20
C ASP A 45 -27.31 11.82 -13.26
N GLY A 46 -26.10 11.26 -13.40
CA GLY A 46 -24.92 11.57 -12.59
C GLY A 46 -24.71 13.08 -12.50
N ASN A 47 -24.41 13.57 -11.31
CA ASN A 47 -24.14 14.99 -11.10
C ASN A 47 -22.64 15.20 -10.89
N THR A 48 -22.00 15.89 -11.81
CA THR A 48 -20.60 16.31 -11.66
C THR A 48 -20.43 17.10 -10.37
N GLN A 49 -19.57 16.63 -9.47
CA GLN A 49 -19.27 17.27 -8.19
C GLN A 49 -17.83 17.79 -8.19
N TYR A 50 -17.66 19.01 -7.65
CA TYR A 50 -16.34 19.55 -7.36
C TYR A 50 -15.91 19.20 -5.96
N SER A 51 -14.67 18.73 -5.81
CA SER A 51 -14.03 18.45 -4.53
C SER A 51 -12.67 19.15 -4.43
N GLU A 52 -12.38 19.73 -3.27
CA GLU A 52 -11.05 20.28 -2.92
C GLU A 52 -10.70 19.84 -1.51
N TYR A 53 -9.56 19.18 -1.36
CA TYR A 53 -9.15 18.67 -0.06
C TYR A 53 -7.64 18.55 0.08
N LEU A 54 -7.18 18.62 1.34
CA LEU A 54 -5.83 18.26 1.71
C LEU A 54 -5.70 16.72 1.57
N GLN A 55 -4.84 16.28 0.66
CA GLN A 55 -4.61 14.84 0.51
C GLN A 55 -4.02 14.25 1.78
N VAL A 56 -4.49 13.05 2.18
CA VAL A 56 -4.00 12.33 3.37
C VAL A 56 -2.50 11.98 3.28
N ASN A 57 -1.97 11.98 2.06
CA ASN A 57 -0.56 11.81 1.77
C ASN A 57 0.30 13.07 1.99
N SER A 58 -0.30 14.23 2.31
CA SER A 58 0.45 15.38 2.82
C SER A 58 1.19 14.97 4.09
N ARG A 59 2.48 15.32 4.19
CA ARG A 59 3.34 14.73 5.21
C ARG A 59 4.44 15.65 5.70
N ILE A 60 4.91 15.36 6.91
CA ILE A 60 6.14 15.89 7.48
C ILE A 60 6.91 14.76 8.15
N GLY A 61 8.22 14.76 8.03
CA GLY A 61 9.05 13.72 8.60
C GLY A 61 10.51 14.09 8.71
N ALA A 62 11.32 13.17 9.20
CA ALA A 62 12.77 13.28 9.17
C ALA A 62 13.42 11.91 8.99
N ASN A 63 14.52 11.90 8.25
CA ASN A 63 15.51 10.83 8.30
C ASN A 63 16.54 11.17 9.36
N VAL A 64 16.93 10.18 10.16
CA VAL A 64 17.84 10.32 11.29
C VAL A 64 19.01 9.37 11.10
N LYS A 65 20.24 9.90 11.03
CA LYS A 65 21.46 9.10 11.05
C LYS A 65 22.10 9.22 12.44
N VAL A 66 22.09 8.13 13.20
CA VAL A 66 22.67 8.07 14.55
C VAL A 66 24.13 7.64 14.46
N SER A 67 24.47 6.66 13.61
CA SER A 67 25.83 6.21 13.26
C SER A 67 25.83 5.70 11.82
N GLU A 68 26.96 5.14 11.37
CA GLU A 68 27.03 4.49 10.05
C GLU A 68 26.11 3.25 9.99
N GLU A 69 25.94 2.56 11.13
CA GLU A 69 25.16 1.34 11.23
C GLU A 69 23.72 1.55 11.71
N LEU A 70 23.40 2.72 12.33
CA LEU A 70 22.09 2.95 12.96
C LEU A 70 21.42 4.17 12.37
N THR A 71 20.29 3.95 11.73
CA THR A 71 19.45 5.00 11.15
C THR A 71 18.01 4.89 11.69
N GLY A 72 17.21 5.92 11.47
CA GLY A 72 15.79 5.91 11.78
C GLY A 72 15.02 6.85 10.86
N ARG A 73 13.72 6.69 10.84
CA ARG A 73 12.82 7.58 10.08
C ARG A 73 11.50 7.70 10.82
N PHE A 74 10.96 8.91 10.83
CA PHE A 74 9.55 9.09 11.13
C PHE A 74 8.88 9.93 10.05
N GLU A 75 7.58 9.67 9.82
CA GLU A 75 6.75 10.41 8.89
C GLU A 75 5.31 10.44 9.42
N TYR A 76 4.76 11.64 9.55
CA TYR A 76 3.36 11.85 9.88
C TYR A 76 2.61 12.36 8.65
N GLY A 77 1.41 11.84 8.43
CA GLY A 77 0.47 12.27 7.40
C GLY A 77 -0.69 13.07 7.97
N ALA A 78 -1.61 13.48 7.10
CA ALA A 78 -2.76 14.33 7.42
C ALA A 78 -4.09 13.60 7.15
N SER A 79 -4.32 12.43 7.78
CA SER A 79 -5.54 11.64 7.58
C SER A 79 -6.71 12.21 8.39
N GLY A 80 -7.83 12.50 7.72
CA GLY A 80 -9.04 13.01 8.36
C GLY A 80 -8.84 14.30 9.14
N GLY A 81 -7.86 15.14 8.76
CA GLY A 81 -7.50 16.38 9.46
C GLY A 81 -6.66 16.16 10.73
N ASN A 82 -6.30 14.91 11.05
CA ASN A 82 -5.45 14.55 12.18
C ASN A 82 -4.08 14.08 11.72
N ALA A 83 -3.07 14.28 12.58
CA ALA A 83 -1.76 13.67 12.34
C ALA A 83 -1.82 12.16 12.59
N ASN A 84 -1.44 11.36 11.61
CA ASN A 84 -1.33 9.92 11.73
C ASN A 84 0.10 9.45 11.43
N ILE A 85 0.51 8.37 12.07
CA ILE A 85 1.83 7.78 11.82
C ILE A 85 1.79 7.07 10.46
N ARG A 86 2.64 7.51 9.55
CA ARG A 86 2.90 6.81 8.28
C ARG A 86 4.09 5.88 8.43
N LEU A 87 5.22 6.42 8.90
CA LEU A 87 6.45 5.69 9.14
C LEU A 87 6.99 6.01 10.54
N LEU A 88 7.46 5.01 11.23
CA LEU A 88 8.18 5.15 12.50
C LEU A 88 9.02 3.90 12.73
N TYR A 89 10.29 3.93 12.34
CA TYR A 89 11.17 2.79 12.48
C TYR A 89 12.62 3.17 12.77
N GLY A 90 13.34 2.22 13.35
CA GLY A 90 14.79 2.19 13.41
C GLY A 90 15.33 1.07 12.54
N GLN A 91 16.49 1.27 11.93
CA GLN A 91 17.18 0.29 11.12
C GLN A 91 18.63 0.14 11.56
N TRP A 92 19.05 -1.09 11.81
CA TRP A 92 20.40 -1.45 12.17
C TRP A 92 21.06 -2.29 11.07
N ASP A 93 22.15 -1.77 10.54
CA ASP A 93 23.04 -2.50 9.64
C ASP A 93 24.03 -3.31 10.50
N PHE A 94 23.94 -4.65 10.45
CA PHE A 94 24.83 -5.56 11.17
C PHE A 94 25.92 -6.15 10.26
N GLY A 95 26.14 -5.56 9.08
CA GLY A 95 27.17 -5.89 8.12
C GLY A 95 26.78 -6.96 7.10
N ALA A 96 26.12 -8.04 7.52
CA ALA A 96 25.61 -9.08 6.61
C ALA A 96 24.20 -8.80 6.10
N GLY A 97 23.53 -7.78 6.64
CA GLY A 97 22.17 -7.39 6.32
C GLY A 97 21.69 -6.28 7.25
N LYS A 98 20.40 -5.94 7.17
CA LYS A 98 19.78 -4.91 8.00
C LYS A 98 18.58 -5.46 8.73
N LEU A 99 18.42 -5.05 10.00
CA LEU A 99 17.23 -5.27 10.79
C LEU A 99 16.44 -3.97 10.88
N THR A 100 15.20 -3.98 10.44
CA THR A 100 14.24 -2.88 10.61
C THR A 100 13.23 -3.25 11.69
N VAL A 101 13.00 -2.33 12.64
CA VAL A 101 12.04 -2.48 13.74
C VAL A 101 11.13 -1.27 13.75
N GLY A 102 9.83 -1.47 13.59
CA GLY A 102 8.82 -0.41 13.62
C GLY A 102 7.88 -0.45 12.43
N GLN A 103 7.22 0.67 12.15
CA GLN A 103 6.27 0.79 11.06
C GLN A 103 6.94 1.32 9.79
N ASP A 104 6.92 0.52 8.74
CA ASP A 104 7.43 0.84 7.39
C ASP A 104 6.56 0.14 6.34
N TYR A 105 6.81 0.40 5.07
CA TYR A 105 6.24 -0.38 3.98
C TYR A 105 6.67 -1.84 4.09
N ALA A 106 5.71 -2.74 4.02
CA ALA A 106 5.97 -4.17 4.01
C ALA A 106 6.52 -4.62 2.64
N PRO A 107 7.17 -5.80 2.54
CA PRO A 107 7.89 -6.23 1.33
C PRO A 107 7.08 -6.26 0.04
N MET A 108 5.77 -6.54 0.12
CA MET A 108 4.86 -6.58 -1.03
C MET A 108 4.19 -5.22 -1.32
N SER A 109 4.79 -4.09 -0.95
CA SER A 109 4.26 -2.75 -1.24
C SER A 109 4.99 -2.11 -2.42
N TRP A 110 4.45 -2.25 -3.64
CA TRP A 110 5.03 -1.73 -4.89
C TRP A 110 4.33 -0.45 -5.33
N LEU A 111 4.95 0.69 -5.07
CA LEU A 111 4.42 2.04 -5.35
C LEU A 111 4.92 2.51 -6.72
N TRP A 112 4.31 2.02 -7.80
CA TRP A 112 4.82 2.23 -9.16
C TRP A 112 4.00 3.18 -10.01
N SER A 113 2.72 3.37 -9.70
CA SER A 113 1.83 4.33 -10.34
C SER A 113 2.00 5.74 -9.77
N ASN A 114 1.61 6.74 -10.53
CA ASN A 114 1.50 8.12 -10.08
C ASN A 114 0.07 8.65 -10.30
N GLN A 115 -0.94 7.80 -10.16
CA GLN A 115 -2.34 8.22 -10.13
C GLN A 115 -2.56 9.16 -8.93
N VAL A 116 -3.18 10.32 -9.17
CA VAL A 116 -3.30 11.34 -8.13
C VAL A 116 -4.72 11.53 -7.60
N TYR A 117 -5.73 10.98 -8.27
CA TYR A 117 -7.11 10.91 -7.75
C TYR A 117 -7.18 10.06 -6.47
N GLY A 118 -8.22 10.20 -5.67
CA GLY A 118 -8.42 9.38 -4.47
C GLY A 118 -7.30 9.48 -3.41
N HIS A 119 -6.75 10.67 -3.16
CA HIS A 119 -5.64 10.91 -2.20
C HIS A 119 -4.26 10.37 -2.62
N ASP A 120 -3.91 10.43 -3.90
CA ASP A 120 -2.81 9.70 -4.54
C ASP A 120 -3.10 8.19 -4.43
N GLY A 121 -4.13 7.73 -5.14
CA GLY A 121 -4.57 6.34 -5.13
C GLY A 121 -3.50 5.38 -5.62
N ASP A 122 -2.63 5.83 -6.55
CA ASP A 122 -1.46 5.07 -7.03
C ASP A 122 -1.84 3.66 -7.54
N LEU A 123 -3.13 3.42 -7.88
CA LEU A 123 -3.72 2.11 -8.21
C LEU A 123 -3.60 1.07 -7.06
N LEU A 124 -3.36 1.50 -5.81
CA LEU A 124 -2.98 0.61 -4.70
C LEU A 124 -4.07 -0.37 -4.27
N ALA A 125 -5.35 -0.04 -4.52
CA ALA A 125 -6.48 -0.92 -4.28
C ALA A 125 -7.03 -1.54 -5.58
N GLN A 126 -6.53 -1.09 -6.74
CA GLN A 126 -6.99 -1.48 -8.06
C GLN A 126 -5.84 -2.09 -8.86
N GLY A 127 -5.41 -3.28 -8.50
CA GLY A 127 -4.47 -4.10 -9.24
C GLY A 127 -2.99 -3.94 -8.89
N ALA A 128 -2.54 -2.85 -8.26
CA ALA A 128 -1.18 -2.74 -7.76
C ALA A 128 -0.95 -3.60 -6.52
N LEU A 129 0.16 -4.33 -6.45
CA LEU A 129 0.51 -5.09 -5.26
C LEU A 129 0.86 -4.15 -4.09
N TYR A 130 0.02 -4.11 -3.07
CA TYR A 130 0.21 -3.23 -1.92
C TYR A 130 -0.24 -3.83 -0.59
N SER A 131 0.71 -4.19 0.27
CA SER A 131 0.50 -4.76 1.60
C SER A 131 0.63 -3.75 2.74
N HIS A 132 0.41 -2.46 2.46
CA HIS A 132 0.34 -1.37 3.41
C HIS A 132 1.68 -1.00 4.09
N ARG A 133 1.57 -0.07 5.03
CA ARG A 133 2.58 0.27 6.02
C ARG A 133 2.18 -0.40 7.32
N ALA A 134 3.00 -1.32 7.81
CA ALA A 134 2.69 -2.12 8.98
C ALA A 134 3.84 -2.07 10.01
N ALA A 135 3.48 -2.26 11.28
CA ALA A 135 4.44 -2.56 12.33
C ALA A 135 5.07 -3.93 12.04
N GLN A 136 6.40 -3.98 11.95
CA GLN A 136 7.11 -5.17 11.48
C GLN A 136 8.48 -5.33 12.12
N LEU A 137 8.93 -6.58 12.15
CA LEU A 137 10.33 -6.96 12.24
C LEU A 137 10.76 -7.42 10.84
N ARG A 138 11.66 -6.68 10.19
CA ARG A 138 12.10 -7.02 8.83
C ARG A 138 13.61 -7.19 8.76
N LEU A 139 14.04 -8.23 8.06
CA LEU A 139 15.41 -8.46 7.68
C LEU A 139 15.57 -8.21 6.18
N ASP A 140 16.57 -7.40 5.83
CA ASP A 140 16.96 -7.08 4.46
C ASP A 140 18.35 -7.63 4.17
N PHE A 141 18.48 -8.45 3.13
CA PHE A 141 19.73 -8.97 2.60
C PHE A 141 19.78 -8.68 1.10
N ASP A 142 20.88 -8.48 0.50
CA ASP A 142 21.13 -8.18 -0.91
C ASP A 142 19.95 -8.55 -1.88
N GLY A 143 19.02 -7.62 -2.06
CA GLY A 143 17.78 -7.81 -2.86
C GLY A 143 16.66 -8.60 -2.20
N PHE A 144 16.92 -9.38 -1.15
CA PHE A 144 15.91 -10.17 -0.44
C PHE A 144 15.44 -9.47 0.84
N LYS A 145 14.13 -9.51 1.08
CA LYS A 145 13.50 -9.00 2.30
C LYS A 145 12.58 -10.07 2.87
N ILE A 146 12.55 -10.18 4.20
CA ILE A 146 11.55 -10.97 4.92
C ILE A 146 11.03 -10.16 6.11
N ALA A 147 9.71 -10.07 6.25
CA ALA A 147 9.05 -9.37 7.33
C ALA A 147 8.08 -10.27 8.09
N PHE A 148 8.00 -10.04 9.40
CA PHE A 148 7.04 -10.65 10.30
C PHE A 148 6.10 -9.54 10.79
N LEU A 149 4.79 -9.72 10.55
CA LEU A 149 3.74 -8.73 10.78
C LEU A 149 2.65 -9.30 11.68
N ASN A 150 1.84 -8.40 12.26
CA ASN A 150 0.61 -8.84 12.89
C ASN A 150 -0.39 -9.26 11.80
N PRO A 151 -0.97 -10.48 11.86
CA PRO A 151 -2.01 -10.89 10.92
C PRO A 151 -3.24 -9.98 10.98
N ASP A 152 -3.84 -9.73 9.84
CA ASP A 152 -5.22 -9.30 9.73
C ASP A 152 -6.10 -10.54 9.85
N THR A 153 -7.13 -10.51 10.70
CA THR A 153 -8.06 -11.62 10.94
C THR A 153 -9.46 -11.32 10.42
N THR A 154 -9.56 -10.44 9.42
CA THR A 154 -10.86 -10.08 8.83
C THR A 154 -11.44 -11.28 8.07
N VAL A 155 -12.69 -11.58 8.37
CA VAL A 155 -13.58 -12.49 7.65
C VAL A 155 -14.87 -11.73 7.39
N ASN A 156 -15.51 -11.92 6.26
CA ASN A 156 -16.75 -11.27 5.89
C ASN A 156 -17.98 -12.16 6.16
N ASN A 157 -19.14 -11.52 6.23
CA ASN A 157 -20.45 -12.17 6.24
C ASN A 157 -21.44 -11.24 5.52
N ASN A 158 -21.77 -11.54 4.28
CA ASN A 158 -22.58 -10.68 3.40
C ASN A 158 -22.09 -9.21 3.43
N GLY A 159 -20.81 -8.99 3.19
CA GLY A 159 -20.21 -7.67 3.14
C GLY A 159 -20.08 -6.91 4.47
N VAL A 160 -20.29 -7.57 5.59
CA VAL A 160 -20.05 -7.02 6.94
C VAL A 160 -19.03 -7.89 7.65
N GLY A 161 -18.05 -7.26 8.33
CA GLY A 161 -17.08 -8.03 9.10
C GLY A 161 -17.74 -9.04 10.03
N TYR A 162 -17.32 -10.30 9.92
CA TYR A 162 -17.75 -11.37 10.82
C TYR A 162 -17.01 -11.24 12.16
N ALA A 163 -17.75 -11.32 13.25
CA ALA A 163 -17.18 -11.26 14.60
C ALA A 163 -17.08 -12.67 15.18
N GLY A 164 -16.05 -13.40 14.79
CA GLY A 164 -15.66 -14.66 15.40
C GLY A 164 -14.82 -14.47 16.66
N ASP A 165 -14.43 -15.58 17.31
CA ASP A 165 -13.39 -15.61 18.35
C ASP A 165 -12.09 -16.06 17.65
N ASP A 166 -11.25 -15.07 17.30
CA ASP A 166 -10.09 -15.31 16.46
C ASP A 166 -8.84 -15.65 17.28
N GLN A 167 -8.11 -16.67 16.87
CA GLN A 167 -6.84 -17.05 17.47
C GLN A 167 -5.70 -17.01 16.47
N VAL A 168 -4.68 -16.19 16.75
CA VAL A 168 -3.44 -16.10 15.98
C VAL A 168 -2.31 -16.81 16.73
N ILE A 169 -1.63 -17.76 16.07
CA ILE A 169 -0.52 -18.51 16.67
C ILE A 169 0.83 -18.08 16.10
N ILE A 170 0.88 -17.74 14.80
CA ILE A 170 2.10 -17.31 14.13
C ILE A 170 1.90 -15.95 13.48
N PRO A 171 2.97 -15.13 13.34
CA PRO A 171 2.87 -13.87 12.61
C PRO A 171 2.60 -14.12 11.13
N ALA A 172 1.99 -13.16 10.44
CA ALA A 172 2.01 -13.11 9.00
C ALA A 172 3.45 -12.92 8.51
N ILE A 173 3.79 -13.56 7.40
CA ILE A 173 5.13 -13.55 6.80
C ILE A 173 5.02 -12.99 5.40
N GLU A 174 5.80 -11.95 5.10
CA GLU A 174 5.97 -11.44 3.75
C GLU A 174 7.43 -11.54 3.32
N VAL A 175 7.64 -11.90 2.06
CA VAL A 175 8.95 -11.90 1.43
C VAL A 175 8.92 -11.09 0.15
N GLY A 176 10.04 -10.46 -0.17
CA GLY A 176 10.26 -9.76 -1.42
C GLY A 176 11.67 -10.06 -1.93
N TYR A 177 11.83 -10.15 -3.23
CA TYR A 177 13.13 -10.25 -3.87
C TYR A 177 13.19 -9.38 -5.12
N THR A 178 14.19 -8.53 -5.21
CA THR A 178 14.44 -7.66 -6.35
C THR A 178 15.69 -8.11 -7.08
N LEU A 179 15.56 -8.38 -8.38
CA LEU A 179 16.66 -8.71 -9.30
C LEU A 179 16.85 -7.55 -10.28
N ASP A 180 17.96 -6.84 -10.13
CA ASP A 180 18.33 -5.73 -11.01
C ASP A 180 19.18 -6.24 -12.18
N LEU A 181 18.72 -6.01 -13.42
CA LEU A 181 19.35 -6.40 -14.68
C LEU A 181 19.62 -5.17 -15.57
N ASP A 182 20.05 -4.06 -15.00
CA ASP A 182 20.28 -2.76 -15.62
C ASP A 182 19.00 -2.07 -16.11
N MET A 183 18.57 -2.36 -17.34
CA MET A 183 17.37 -1.75 -17.93
C MET A 183 16.07 -2.41 -17.47
N VAL A 184 16.14 -3.60 -16.91
CA VAL A 184 14.99 -4.36 -16.41
C VAL A 184 15.22 -4.70 -14.95
N VAL A 185 14.25 -4.38 -14.11
CA VAL A 185 14.20 -4.83 -12.71
C VAL A 185 13.04 -5.80 -12.60
N LEU A 186 13.29 -6.97 -12.02
CA LEU A 186 12.25 -7.96 -11.70
C LEU A 186 12.05 -8.00 -10.20
N ASP A 187 10.79 -7.93 -9.79
CA ASP A 187 10.39 -7.99 -8.39
C ASP A 187 9.49 -9.21 -8.16
N PHE A 188 9.78 -9.97 -7.11
CA PHE A 188 9.02 -11.14 -6.68
C PHE A 188 8.48 -10.86 -5.28
N GLY A 189 7.21 -11.14 -5.06
CA GLY A 189 6.54 -11.03 -3.77
C GLY A 189 5.84 -12.32 -3.38
N ALA A 190 5.85 -12.66 -2.09
CA ALA A 190 5.00 -13.71 -1.55
C ALA A 190 4.63 -13.37 -0.09
N GLY A 191 3.39 -13.66 0.27
CA GLY A 191 2.86 -13.49 1.61
C GLY A 191 2.09 -14.73 2.06
N TYR A 192 2.10 -14.98 3.37
CA TYR A 192 1.30 -16.03 4.01
C TYR A 192 0.84 -15.56 5.39
N SER A 193 -0.43 -15.78 5.68
CA SER A 193 -1.05 -15.58 6.99
C SER A 193 -1.99 -16.74 7.31
N THR A 194 -2.17 -17.03 8.59
CA THR A 194 -3.19 -17.97 9.04
C THR A 194 -3.67 -17.63 10.43
N PHE A 195 -4.93 -17.86 10.67
CA PHE A 195 -5.56 -17.74 11.98
C PHE A 195 -6.76 -18.70 12.06
N GLU A 196 -7.19 -19.00 13.27
CA GLU A 196 -8.38 -19.78 13.58
C GLU A 196 -9.52 -18.82 13.93
N THR A 197 -10.72 -19.05 13.44
CA THR A 197 -11.93 -18.31 13.79
C THR A 197 -13.09 -19.24 14.10
N THR A 198 -14.05 -18.80 14.91
CA THR A 198 -15.23 -19.59 15.26
C THR A 198 -16.37 -19.28 14.30
N VAL A 199 -16.83 -20.27 13.54
CA VAL A 199 -18.01 -20.19 12.67
C VAL A 199 -19.17 -20.99 13.26
N GLY A 200 -20.16 -20.31 13.80
CA GLY A 200 -21.25 -20.95 14.53
C GLY A 200 -20.80 -21.60 15.84
N SER A 201 -20.55 -22.91 15.84
CA SER A 201 -20.01 -23.67 16.99
C SER A 201 -18.71 -24.39 16.68
N ASP A 202 -18.21 -24.27 15.47
CA ASP A 202 -17.04 -24.98 14.98
C ASP A 202 -15.85 -24.02 14.84
N GLU A 203 -14.64 -24.51 15.08
CA GLU A 203 -13.38 -23.79 14.86
C GLU A 203 -12.91 -24.08 13.43
N GLU A 204 -12.64 -23.01 12.66
CA GLU A 204 -12.22 -23.09 11.26
C GLU A 204 -10.90 -22.34 11.05
N ASP A 205 -9.99 -22.92 10.27
CA ASP A 205 -8.72 -22.31 9.90
C ASP A 205 -8.86 -21.45 8.65
N VAL A 206 -8.50 -20.18 8.73
CA VAL A 206 -8.37 -19.29 7.56
C VAL A 206 -6.92 -19.30 7.11
N HIS A 207 -6.69 -19.62 5.84
CA HIS A 207 -5.38 -19.57 5.21
C HIS A 207 -5.36 -18.50 4.13
N SER A 208 -4.45 -17.55 4.24
CA SER A 208 -4.27 -16.46 3.27
C SER A 208 -2.90 -16.53 2.63
N TYR A 209 -2.83 -16.43 1.30
CA TYR A 209 -1.55 -16.34 0.61
C TYR A 209 -1.65 -15.45 -0.63
N VAL A 210 -0.51 -14.85 -1.00
CA VAL A 210 -0.33 -14.06 -2.22
C VAL A 210 1.00 -14.45 -2.85
N LEU A 211 1.01 -14.61 -4.17
CA LEU A 211 2.20 -14.72 -5.00
C LEU A 211 2.17 -13.63 -6.06
N ALA A 212 3.27 -12.91 -6.24
CA ALA A 212 3.34 -11.78 -7.15
C ALA A 212 4.63 -11.75 -7.95
N LEU A 213 4.52 -11.26 -9.19
CA LEU A 213 5.62 -10.99 -10.08
C LEU A 213 5.47 -9.58 -10.64
N GLY A 214 6.52 -8.79 -10.58
CA GLY A 214 6.60 -7.45 -11.13
C GLY A 214 7.80 -7.25 -12.03
N ALA A 215 7.67 -6.31 -12.96
CA ALA A 215 8.76 -5.91 -13.83
C ALA A 215 8.75 -4.39 -14.06
N GLN A 216 9.95 -3.81 -14.09
CA GLN A 216 10.15 -2.41 -14.41
C GLN A 216 11.16 -2.31 -15.54
N PHE A 217 10.86 -1.51 -16.55
CA PHE A 217 11.73 -1.23 -17.68
C PHE A 217 11.94 0.28 -17.82
N ASN A 218 13.20 0.71 -17.92
CA ASN A 218 13.55 2.13 -18.04
C ASN A 218 14.59 2.31 -19.18
N THR A 219 14.33 3.22 -20.11
CA THR A 219 15.28 3.56 -21.18
C THR A 219 15.00 4.95 -21.77
N ALA A 220 16.02 5.78 -21.94
CA ALA A 220 15.98 7.05 -22.68
C ALA A 220 14.74 7.93 -22.40
N GLY A 221 14.30 7.99 -21.14
CA GLY A 221 13.12 8.77 -20.71
C GLY A 221 11.80 7.99 -20.77
N PHE A 222 11.72 6.86 -21.49
CA PHE A 222 10.59 5.95 -21.44
C PHE A 222 10.70 5.02 -20.23
N PHE A 223 9.60 4.79 -19.54
CA PHE A 223 9.49 3.79 -18.50
C PHE A 223 8.19 3.00 -18.65
N MET A 224 8.23 1.74 -18.24
CA MET A 224 7.07 0.86 -18.12
C MET A 224 7.22 0.01 -16.88
N LYS A 225 6.16 -0.14 -16.10
CA LYS A 225 6.13 -0.93 -14.89
C LYS A 225 4.82 -1.70 -14.86
N GLY A 226 4.86 -2.90 -14.34
CA GLY A 226 3.66 -3.69 -14.19
C GLY A 226 3.87 -4.85 -13.24
N ASP A 227 2.81 -5.28 -12.62
CA ASP A 227 2.75 -6.45 -11.76
C ASP A 227 1.51 -7.29 -12.03
N VAL A 228 1.58 -8.52 -11.58
CA VAL A 228 0.48 -9.45 -11.53
C VAL A 228 0.59 -10.22 -10.21
N TYR A 229 -0.53 -10.44 -9.55
CA TYR A 229 -0.60 -11.30 -8.38
C TYR A 229 -1.79 -12.26 -8.46
N TYR A 230 -1.65 -13.34 -7.73
CA TYR A 230 -2.69 -14.32 -7.44
C TYR A 230 -2.65 -14.68 -5.97
N GLY A 231 -3.79 -14.88 -5.35
CA GLY A 231 -3.87 -15.25 -3.96
C GLY A 231 -5.21 -15.88 -3.57
N GLN A 232 -5.25 -16.40 -2.35
CA GLN A 232 -6.45 -16.85 -1.66
C GLN A 232 -6.57 -16.06 -0.37
N ASN A 233 -7.77 -15.56 -0.06
CA ASN A 233 -8.05 -14.70 1.08
C ASN A 233 -7.04 -13.55 1.18
N ALA A 234 -6.69 -13.00 0.00
CA ALA A 234 -5.58 -12.08 -0.14
C ALA A 234 -5.82 -10.72 0.54
N GLY A 235 -7.08 -10.37 0.83
CA GLY A 235 -7.46 -9.18 1.59
C GLY A 235 -6.80 -9.10 2.97
N ASN A 236 -6.49 -10.25 3.60
CA ASN A 236 -5.74 -10.30 4.86
C ASN A 236 -4.23 -9.95 4.72
N LEU A 237 -3.72 -9.79 3.50
CA LEU A 237 -2.31 -9.52 3.21
C LEU A 237 -2.09 -8.24 2.40
N ILE A 238 -2.98 -7.94 1.44
CA ILE A 238 -2.87 -6.80 0.51
C ILE A 238 -4.18 -6.04 0.42
N TRP A 239 -4.12 -4.82 -0.09
CA TRP A 239 -5.31 -4.01 -0.29
C TRP A 239 -5.92 -4.30 -1.67
N ILE A 240 -7.13 -4.83 -1.66
CA ILE A 240 -7.96 -5.07 -2.84
C ILE A 240 -9.24 -4.26 -2.66
N SER A 241 -9.75 -3.69 -3.72
CA SER A 241 -11.09 -3.10 -3.77
C SER A 241 -11.73 -3.50 -5.08
N VAL A 242 -12.83 -4.20 -4.98
CA VAL A 242 -13.75 -4.49 -6.07
C VAL A 242 -15.07 -3.80 -5.73
N ASP A 243 -15.73 -3.24 -6.71
CA ASP A 243 -16.98 -2.50 -6.51
C ASP A 243 -18.14 -3.38 -7.00
N GLY A 244 -18.55 -4.31 -6.15
CA GLY A 244 -19.65 -5.24 -6.41
C GLY A 244 -20.96 -4.83 -5.73
N ASP A 245 -22.07 -5.30 -6.26
CA ASP A 245 -23.46 -4.95 -5.83
C ASP A 245 -23.76 -5.35 -4.36
N THR A 246 -23.02 -6.28 -3.78
CA THR A 246 -23.34 -6.80 -2.43
C THR A 246 -22.27 -6.53 -1.39
N ALA A 247 -21.51 -5.47 -1.56
CA ALA A 247 -20.54 -5.00 -0.61
C ALA A 247 -19.47 -6.07 -0.25
N ILE A 248 -18.30 -5.89 -0.81
CA ILE A 248 -17.08 -6.18 -0.09
C ILE A 248 -16.59 -7.60 -0.26
N ASN A 249 -16.39 -7.95 -1.50
CA ASN A 249 -15.54 -9.09 -1.80
C ASN A 249 -14.07 -8.65 -1.94
N ASP A 250 -13.60 -7.78 -1.05
CA ASP A 250 -12.23 -7.24 -1.06
C ASP A 250 -11.15 -8.33 -0.81
N GLY A 251 -11.44 -9.55 -1.27
CA GLY A 251 -10.51 -10.69 -1.21
C GLY A 251 -10.41 -11.36 0.16
N PHE A 252 -11.38 -11.17 1.05
CA PHE A 252 -11.46 -11.88 2.34
C PHE A 252 -12.29 -13.16 2.22
N ALA A 253 -11.99 -14.15 3.09
CA ALA A 253 -12.90 -15.27 3.27
C ALA A 253 -14.28 -14.80 3.76
N GLU A 254 -15.33 -15.53 3.40
CA GLU A 254 -16.70 -15.21 3.79
C GLU A 254 -17.37 -16.34 4.59
N VAL A 255 -18.20 -15.97 5.56
CA VAL A 255 -19.11 -16.90 6.26
C VAL A 255 -20.47 -16.84 5.61
N SER A 256 -20.83 -17.84 4.83
CA SER A 256 -22.13 -17.99 4.20
C SER A 256 -22.77 -19.34 4.58
N GLY A 257 -24.06 -19.30 4.93
CA GLY A 257 -24.79 -20.52 5.32
C GLY A 257 -24.20 -21.28 6.53
N GLY A 258 -23.39 -20.61 7.37
CA GLY A 258 -22.72 -21.21 8.52
C GLY A 258 -21.45 -22.01 8.16
N LYS A 259 -20.85 -21.75 7.02
CA LYS A 259 -19.57 -22.29 6.55
C LYS A 259 -18.63 -21.16 6.21
N LEU A 260 -17.34 -21.40 6.37
CA LEU A 260 -16.29 -20.57 5.84
C LEU A 260 -16.08 -20.91 4.35
N ILE A 261 -16.01 -19.87 3.51
CA ILE A 261 -15.76 -19.96 2.07
C ILE A 261 -14.52 -19.15 1.76
N ASP A 262 -13.56 -19.74 1.07
CA ASP A 262 -12.36 -19.04 0.63
C ASP A 262 -12.66 -18.16 -0.58
N ASN A 263 -11.85 -17.11 -0.74
CA ASN A 263 -11.94 -16.14 -1.82
C ASN A 263 -10.65 -16.16 -2.65
N GLU A 264 -10.74 -16.51 -3.92
CA GLU A 264 -9.64 -16.44 -4.86
C GLU A 264 -9.53 -15.01 -5.45
N CYS A 265 -8.30 -14.53 -5.64
CA CYS A 265 -8.04 -13.17 -6.10
C CYS A 265 -6.97 -13.16 -7.18
N ILE A 266 -7.18 -12.32 -8.20
CA ILE A 266 -6.17 -11.96 -9.17
C ILE A 266 -6.12 -10.44 -9.32
N GLY A 267 -4.92 -9.87 -9.50
CA GLY A 267 -4.77 -8.46 -9.80
C GLY A 267 -3.66 -8.22 -10.81
N LEU A 268 -3.82 -7.13 -11.54
CA LEU A 268 -2.89 -6.70 -12.59
C LEU A 268 -2.77 -5.19 -12.56
N MET A 269 -1.54 -4.67 -12.58
CA MET A 269 -1.27 -3.26 -12.84
C MET A 269 -0.31 -3.10 -13.99
N LEU A 270 -0.55 -2.09 -14.85
CA LEU A 270 0.37 -1.67 -15.90
C LEU A 270 0.44 -0.15 -15.94
N VAL A 271 1.66 0.38 -15.88
CA VAL A 271 1.95 1.82 -16.00
C VAL A 271 3.01 2.04 -17.07
N ALA A 272 2.79 3.01 -17.94
CA ALA A 272 3.79 3.43 -18.92
C ALA A 272 3.86 4.94 -18.99
N GLY A 273 5.07 5.49 -19.16
CA GLY A 273 5.24 6.93 -19.25
C GLY A 273 6.51 7.34 -19.97
N TYR A 274 6.59 8.64 -20.21
CA TYR A 274 7.72 9.24 -20.91
C TYR A 274 8.10 10.60 -20.28
N LYS A 275 9.33 10.73 -19.87
CA LYS A 275 9.93 12.02 -19.47
C LYS A 275 10.30 12.81 -20.72
N ILE A 276 9.45 13.74 -21.12
CA ILE A 276 9.65 14.59 -22.32
C ILE A 276 10.85 15.52 -22.10
N ASN A 277 10.94 16.14 -20.92
CA ASN A 277 12.03 16.98 -20.47
C ASN A 277 11.96 17.15 -18.95
N ASP A 278 12.76 18.06 -18.37
CA ASP A 278 12.77 18.28 -16.91
C ASP A 278 11.49 18.93 -16.38
N THR A 279 10.67 19.53 -17.26
CA THR A 279 9.39 20.15 -16.89
C THR A 279 8.23 19.17 -17.01
N PHE A 280 8.21 18.32 -18.03
CA PHE A 280 7.06 17.48 -18.38
C PHE A 280 7.37 15.99 -18.37
N THR A 281 6.57 15.26 -17.61
CA THR A 281 6.51 13.77 -17.66
C THR A 281 5.06 13.36 -17.83
N VAL A 282 4.77 12.56 -18.86
CA VAL A 282 3.43 11.99 -19.10
C VAL A 282 3.41 10.54 -18.63
N GLU A 283 2.32 10.13 -18.01
CA GLU A 283 2.10 8.76 -17.55
C GLU A 283 0.65 8.35 -17.81
N ALA A 284 0.46 7.07 -18.15
CA ALA A 284 -0.84 6.42 -18.19
C ALA A 284 -0.75 5.09 -17.44
N GLY A 285 -1.81 4.73 -16.75
CA GLY A 285 -1.90 3.50 -15.98
C GLY A 285 -3.24 2.81 -16.17
N TYR A 286 -3.21 1.50 -15.94
CA TYR A 286 -4.33 0.59 -15.90
C TYR A 286 -4.16 -0.34 -14.71
N GLY A 287 -5.22 -0.56 -13.96
CA GLY A 287 -5.30 -1.52 -12.88
C GLY A 287 -6.56 -2.35 -13.00
N TYR A 288 -6.49 -3.61 -12.56
CA TYR A 288 -7.59 -4.56 -12.60
C TYR A 288 -7.50 -5.52 -11.42
N ASN A 289 -8.62 -5.76 -10.78
CA ASN A 289 -8.81 -6.78 -9.76
C ASN A 289 -10.00 -7.66 -10.13
N GLN A 290 -9.91 -8.92 -9.71
CA GLN A 290 -11.01 -9.88 -9.72
C GLN A 290 -10.95 -10.70 -8.44
N THR A 291 -12.12 -10.97 -7.86
CA THR A 291 -12.27 -11.86 -6.71
C THR A 291 -13.40 -12.85 -6.98
N ASP A 292 -13.28 -14.06 -6.43
CA ASP A 292 -14.21 -15.16 -6.64
C ASP A 292 -14.33 -16.00 -5.38
N LEU A 293 -15.55 -16.22 -4.89
CA LEU A 293 -15.85 -17.08 -3.74
C LEU A 293 -16.06 -18.54 -4.18
N ASP A 294 -15.32 -19.45 -3.58
CA ASP A 294 -15.16 -20.88 -3.98
C ASP A 294 -16.45 -21.73 -4.03
N ASP A 295 -17.60 -21.24 -3.56
CA ASP A 295 -18.83 -22.04 -3.41
C ASP A 295 -20.06 -21.42 -4.12
N ASN A 296 -19.88 -20.51 -5.02
CA ASN A 296 -21.01 -19.81 -5.64
C ASN A 296 -21.13 -20.06 -7.14
N ASP A 297 -22.38 -20.33 -7.57
CA ASP A 297 -22.82 -20.11 -8.94
C ASP A 297 -23.04 -18.57 -9.18
N GLU A 298 -22.47 -17.70 -8.34
CA GLU A 298 -22.51 -16.25 -8.46
C GLU A 298 -21.39 -15.77 -9.35
N ASP A 299 -21.59 -14.63 -10.00
CA ASP A 299 -20.62 -14.03 -10.89
C ASP A 299 -19.38 -13.52 -10.11
N GLU A 300 -18.23 -13.49 -10.76
CA GLU A 300 -16.97 -12.97 -10.21
C GLU A 300 -17.06 -11.46 -10.03
N ASP A 301 -16.58 -10.90 -8.90
CA ASP A 301 -16.50 -9.46 -8.70
C ASP A 301 -15.25 -8.91 -9.36
N GLU A 302 -15.39 -7.90 -10.18
CA GLU A 302 -14.30 -7.28 -10.96
C GLU A 302 -14.25 -5.77 -10.77
N SER A 303 -13.08 -5.19 -10.87
CA SER A 303 -12.92 -3.74 -11.02
C SER A 303 -11.78 -3.38 -11.94
N ALA A 304 -11.95 -2.31 -12.68
CA ALA A 304 -10.92 -1.75 -13.54
C ALA A 304 -10.76 -0.25 -13.32
N THR A 305 -9.53 0.22 -13.36
CA THR A 305 -9.21 1.65 -13.25
C THR A 305 -8.19 2.03 -14.30
N TYR A 306 -8.40 3.16 -14.96
CA TYR A 306 -7.41 3.69 -15.91
C TYR A 306 -7.33 5.21 -15.86
N TYR A 307 -6.13 5.73 -16.06
CA TYR A 307 -5.87 7.16 -16.04
C TYR A 307 -4.79 7.56 -17.04
N ILE A 308 -4.76 8.85 -17.33
CA ILE A 308 -3.62 9.53 -17.93
C ILE A 308 -3.36 10.84 -17.19
N ASN A 309 -2.10 11.12 -16.88
CA ASN A 309 -1.69 12.36 -16.24
C ASN A 309 -0.40 12.97 -16.83
N THR A 310 -0.08 14.16 -16.36
CA THR A 310 1.17 14.83 -16.70
C THR A 310 1.73 15.50 -15.45
N THR A 311 2.90 15.09 -15.00
CA THR A 311 3.64 15.86 -13.98
C THR A 311 4.27 17.08 -14.64
N ILE A 312 3.93 18.27 -14.15
CA ILE A 312 4.45 19.57 -14.61
C ILE A 312 5.26 20.21 -13.49
N ASN A 313 6.59 20.19 -13.60
CA ASN A 313 7.50 20.83 -12.65
C ASN A 313 7.54 22.34 -12.91
N LEU A 314 7.01 23.15 -11.98
CA LEU A 314 6.95 24.61 -12.06
C LEU A 314 8.21 25.27 -11.50
N ALA A 315 8.77 24.68 -10.43
CA ALA A 315 10.00 25.10 -9.76
C ALA A 315 10.56 23.92 -8.96
N PRO A 316 11.81 23.98 -8.45
CA PRO A 316 12.33 22.97 -7.53
C PRO A 316 11.38 22.75 -6.34
N GLY A 317 10.85 21.51 -6.20
CA GLY A 317 9.90 21.16 -5.16
C GLY A 317 8.45 21.62 -5.38
N VAL A 318 8.14 22.30 -6.50
CA VAL A 318 6.78 22.79 -6.81
C VAL A 318 6.30 22.19 -8.11
N PHE A 319 5.22 21.42 -8.09
CA PHE A 319 4.66 20.81 -9.28
C PHE A 319 3.14 20.63 -9.19
N VAL A 320 2.54 20.46 -10.36
CA VAL A 320 1.12 20.10 -10.51
C VAL A 320 0.99 18.87 -11.37
N VAL A 321 -0.05 18.06 -11.13
CA VAL A 321 -0.32 16.86 -11.89
C VAL A 321 -1.79 16.86 -12.33
N PRO A 322 -2.12 17.46 -13.48
CA PRO A 322 -3.42 17.26 -14.11
C PRO A 322 -3.61 15.81 -14.51
N GLU A 323 -4.81 15.28 -14.24
CA GLU A 323 -5.18 13.89 -14.48
C GLU A 323 -6.64 13.80 -14.92
N ILE A 324 -6.89 12.82 -15.79
CA ILE A 324 -8.23 12.35 -16.15
C ILE A 324 -8.22 10.82 -16.05
N GLY A 325 -9.28 10.24 -15.55
CA GLY A 325 -9.37 8.80 -15.37
C GLY A 325 -10.81 8.31 -15.17
N PHE A 326 -10.89 7.02 -15.00
CA PHE A 326 -12.13 6.29 -14.86
C PHE A 326 -11.93 5.10 -13.91
N LEU A 327 -12.89 4.91 -13.02
CA LEU A 327 -13.03 3.71 -12.19
C LEU A 327 -14.32 3.02 -12.61
N ASP A 328 -14.25 1.73 -12.83
CA ASP A 328 -15.29 0.88 -13.37
C ASP A 328 -15.43 -0.37 -12.49
N GLY A 329 -16.57 -0.58 -11.89
CA GLY A 329 -16.89 -1.79 -11.15
C GLY A 329 -17.22 -2.99 -12.04
N SER A 330 -17.25 -2.82 -13.38
CA SER A 330 -17.35 -3.85 -14.42
C SER A 330 -18.67 -4.60 -14.53
N GLU A 331 -19.58 -4.51 -13.59
CA GLU A 331 -20.89 -5.19 -13.62
C GLU A 331 -22.05 -4.23 -13.86
N ASP A 332 -23.17 -4.76 -14.43
CA ASP A 332 -24.42 -4.01 -14.59
C ASP A 332 -25.01 -3.68 -13.20
N GLY A 333 -24.79 -2.49 -12.70
CA GLY A 333 -25.27 -2.04 -11.38
C GLY A 333 -24.18 -1.43 -10.50
N ASP A 334 -22.95 -1.59 -10.89
CA ASP A 334 -21.79 -1.08 -10.14
C ASP A 334 -21.55 0.42 -10.28
N THR A 335 -20.75 0.94 -9.38
CA THR A 335 -20.39 2.35 -9.40
C THR A 335 -19.35 2.64 -10.46
N GLU A 336 -19.69 3.46 -11.44
CA GLU A 336 -18.76 4.04 -12.39
C GLU A 336 -18.39 5.47 -11.97
N ILE A 337 -17.10 5.81 -11.96
CA ILE A 337 -16.63 7.15 -11.65
C ILE A 337 -15.76 7.68 -12.77
N PHE A 338 -16.25 8.64 -13.54
CA PHE A 338 -15.42 9.45 -14.40
C PHE A 338 -14.90 10.66 -13.66
N TYR A 339 -13.60 10.92 -13.67
CA TYR A 339 -13.03 12.05 -12.97
C TYR A 339 -12.00 12.81 -13.82
N TYR A 340 -11.85 14.11 -13.52
CA TYR A 340 -10.76 14.95 -14.03
C TYR A 340 -10.43 16.05 -13.03
N GLY A 341 -9.15 16.42 -12.99
CA GLY A 341 -8.71 17.44 -12.05
C GLY A 341 -7.20 17.51 -11.94
N MET A 342 -6.70 17.88 -10.80
CA MET A 342 -5.25 17.94 -10.60
C MET A 342 -4.85 17.90 -9.13
N LYS A 343 -3.64 17.41 -8.89
CA LYS A 343 -2.91 17.58 -7.65
C LYS A 343 -1.98 18.78 -7.73
N TRP A 344 -1.92 19.55 -6.64
CA TRP A 344 -0.95 20.62 -6.39
C TRP A 344 -0.02 20.19 -5.28
N GLN A 345 1.29 20.23 -5.48
CA GLN A 345 2.23 19.79 -4.46
C GLN A 345 3.42 20.74 -4.30
N ILE A 346 3.75 21.02 -3.03
CA ILE A 346 4.97 21.76 -2.63
C ILE A 346 5.73 20.89 -1.63
N ASN A 347 6.99 20.58 -1.98
CA ASN A 347 7.94 19.89 -1.10
C ASN A 347 8.86 20.92 -0.43
N PHE A 348 9.18 20.75 0.83
CA PHE A 348 10.01 21.64 1.64
C PHE A 348 10.82 20.89 2.69
#